data_999acdd623e20f489eda024b461c4d47
#
_entry.id   999acdd623e20f489eda024b461c4d47
#
_cell.length_a   1.000
_cell.length_b   1.000
_cell.length_c   1.000
_cell.angle_alpha   90.00
_cell.angle_beta   90.00
_cell.angle_gamma   90.00
#
_symmetry.space_group_name_H-M   'P 1'
#
loop_
_entity.id
_entity.type
_entity.pdbx_description
1 polymer ?
#
loop_
_entity_poly.entity_id
_entity_poly.type
_entity_poly.pdbx_seq_one_letter_code
_entity_poly.pdbx_strand_id
1 'polypeptide(L)'
;MRPPEISEYQSYYKKYISLVQGDNLTDILDQQLTESLAMLCRISEAKSLRRYEAGKWSIKEVLGHLIDSERIFAYRALRFARNDHTPLSGFDQDPYVSEANFDARPWSELVGEFEHVRRSTILFFRGLKPEAEMRFGVANNAPITVRALGYVIAGHELHHLGILREKYL
;
A
#
# COMPACT_ATOMS: atom_id res chain seq x y z
N MET A 1 3.20 -16.35 5.02
CA MET A 1 4.02 -15.83 3.87
C MET A 1 5.20 -15.08 4.43
N ARG A 2 6.42 -15.64 4.31
CA ARG A 2 7.66 -15.06 4.84
C ARG A 2 8.19 -13.90 3.97
N PRO A 3 9.15 -13.08 4.48
CA PRO A 3 9.76 -12.00 3.70
C PRO A 3 10.39 -12.47 2.38
N PRO A 4 10.30 -11.63 1.33
CA PRO A 4 10.88 -11.96 0.02
C PRO A 4 12.41 -11.81 0.02
N GLU A 5 13.06 -12.59 -0.82
CA GLU A 5 14.48 -12.45 -1.11
C GLU A 5 14.72 -11.24 -2.04
N ILE A 6 15.95 -10.69 -2.02
CA ILE A 6 16.29 -9.49 -2.79
C ILE A 6 16.18 -9.70 -4.31
N SER A 7 16.25 -10.93 -4.77
CA SER A 7 16.08 -11.34 -6.17
C SER A 7 14.64 -11.31 -6.67
N GLU A 8 13.65 -11.14 -5.76
CA GLU A 8 12.23 -11.22 -6.09
C GLU A 8 11.62 -9.88 -6.50
N TYR A 9 12.37 -8.78 -6.40
CA TYR A 9 11.89 -7.43 -6.69
C TYR A 9 13.02 -6.49 -7.10
N GLN A 10 12.66 -5.39 -7.75
CA GLN A 10 13.63 -4.34 -8.08
C GLN A 10 14.16 -3.63 -6.83
N SER A 11 15.42 -3.17 -6.89
CA SER A 11 16.08 -2.39 -5.83
C SER A 11 15.28 -1.18 -5.35
N TYR A 12 14.47 -0.58 -6.21
CA TYR A 12 13.55 0.51 -5.85
C TYR A 12 12.63 0.17 -4.67
N TYR A 13 12.13 -1.08 -4.59
CA TYR A 13 11.22 -1.50 -3.53
C TYR A 13 11.92 -1.84 -2.22
N LYS A 14 13.26 -1.95 -2.21
CA LYS A 14 14.02 -2.25 -1.00
C LYS A 14 13.73 -1.27 0.14
N LYS A 15 13.58 0.03 -0.18
CA LYS A 15 13.28 1.08 0.82
C LYS A 15 11.95 0.87 1.56
N TYR A 16 10.99 0.18 0.96
CA TYR A 16 9.72 -0.18 1.59
C TYR A 16 9.83 -1.51 2.32
N ILE A 17 10.26 -2.56 1.63
CA ILE A 17 10.33 -3.92 2.18
C ILE A 17 11.21 -3.98 3.42
N SER A 18 12.31 -3.23 3.47
CA SER A 18 13.21 -3.18 4.63
C SER A 18 12.60 -2.56 5.88
N LEU A 19 11.47 -1.87 5.79
CA LEU A 19 10.75 -1.33 6.95
C LEU A 19 9.89 -2.38 7.64
N VAL A 20 9.56 -3.48 6.94
CA VAL A 20 8.63 -4.48 7.43
C VAL A 20 9.36 -5.45 8.36
N GLN A 21 8.85 -5.61 9.56
CA GLN A 21 9.34 -6.56 10.55
C GLN A 21 8.34 -7.72 10.71
N GLY A 22 8.86 -8.90 11.01
CA GLY A 22 8.07 -10.12 11.15
C GLY A 22 8.14 -11.01 9.91
N ASP A 23 7.62 -12.22 10.05
CA ASP A 23 7.75 -13.31 9.07
C ASP A 23 6.41 -13.85 8.55
N ASN A 24 5.29 -13.28 8.96
CA ASN A 24 3.97 -13.62 8.46
C ASN A 24 3.22 -12.39 7.94
N LEU A 25 3.15 -12.24 6.63
CA LEU A 25 2.55 -11.08 5.96
C LEU A 25 1.13 -10.76 6.44
N THR A 26 0.26 -11.77 6.58
CA THR A 26 -1.14 -11.52 6.94
C THR A 26 -1.30 -11.00 8.37
N ASP A 27 -0.46 -11.47 9.30
CA ASP A 27 -0.46 -11.00 10.67
C ASP A 27 0.10 -9.57 10.75
N ILE A 28 1.14 -9.28 9.94
CA ILE A 28 1.70 -7.94 9.80
C ILE A 28 0.64 -6.95 9.30
N LEU A 29 -0.08 -7.29 8.23
CA LEU A 29 -1.12 -6.43 7.66
C LEU A 29 -2.31 -6.22 8.61
N ASP A 30 -2.73 -7.24 9.36
CA ASP A 30 -3.78 -7.14 10.39
C ASP A 30 -3.35 -6.20 11.54
N GLN A 31 -2.11 -6.34 12.02
CA GLN A 31 -1.56 -5.46 13.05
C GLN A 31 -1.45 -4.02 12.54
N GLN A 32 -0.89 -3.82 11.36
CA GLN A 32 -0.77 -2.48 10.73
C GLN A 32 -2.14 -1.82 10.60
N LEU A 33 -3.16 -2.54 10.13
CA LEU A 33 -4.51 -1.99 10.03
C LEU A 33 -5.00 -1.45 11.37
N THR A 34 -4.82 -2.22 12.44
CA THR A 34 -5.24 -1.81 13.79
C THR A 34 -4.53 -0.55 14.25
N GLU A 35 -3.20 -0.50 14.08
CA GLU A 35 -2.36 0.65 14.47
C GLU A 35 -2.66 1.89 13.64
N SER A 36 -2.88 1.70 12.33
CA SER A 36 -3.17 2.78 11.39
C SER A 36 -4.53 3.40 11.66
N LEU A 37 -5.56 2.58 11.86
CA LEU A 37 -6.89 3.09 12.23
C LEU A 37 -6.85 3.83 13.56
N ALA A 38 -6.14 3.32 14.57
CA ALA A 38 -5.99 4.03 15.85
C ALA A 38 -5.33 5.40 15.71
N MET A 39 -4.40 5.58 14.75
CA MET A 39 -3.78 6.86 14.44
C MET A 39 -4.72 7.76 13.62
N LEU A 40 -5.28 7.24 12.52
CA LEU A 40 -6.10 8.00 11.58
C LEU A 40 -7.39 8.52 12.23
N CYS A 41 -8.04 7.75 13.10
CA CYS A 41 -9.24 8.16 13.82
C CYS A 41 -9.02 9.34 14.80
N ARG A 42 -7.78 9.66 15.16
CA ARG A 42 -7.44 10.84 15.99
C ARG A 42 -7.27 12.11 15.19
N ILE A 43 -7.23 12.03 13.86
CA ILE A 43 -7.07 13.18 12.98
C ILE A 43 -8.46 13.77 12.69
N SER A 44 -8.64 15.05 13.01
CA SER A 44 -9.89 15.76 12.70
C SER A 44 -10.01 16.08 11.22
N GLU A 45 -11.23 16.32 10.74
CA GLU A 45 -11.51 16.78 9.37
C GLU A 45 -10.64 18.00 9.00
N ALA A 46 -10.58 19.00 9.87
CA ALA A 46 -9.78 20.19 9.62
C ALA A 46 -8.26 19.88 9.54
N LYS A 47 -7.76 18.98 10.40
CA LYS A 47 -6.35 18.60 10.40
C LYS A 47 -6.00 17.75 9.17
N SER A 48 -6.93 16.98 8.64
CA SER A 48 -6.68 16.12 7.48
C SER A 48 -6.35 16.89 6.19
N LEU A 49 -6.70 18.19 6.12
CA LEU A 49 -6.35 19.09 5.02
C LEU A 49 -4.95 19.72 5.16
N ARG A 50 -4.23 19.46 6.27
CA ARG A 50 -2.91 20.05 6.50
C ARG A 50 -1.91 19.53 5.46
N ARG A 51 -1.06 20.46 4.98
CA ARG A 51 0.17 20.23 4.21
C ARG A 51 1.34 20.70 5.08
N TYR A 52 2.43 19.94 5.13
CA TYR A 52 3.58 20.38 5.96
C TYR A 52 4.43 21.47 5.27
N GLU A 53 4.29 21.62 3.95
CA GLU A 53 4.98 22.59 3.12
C GLU A 53 4.13 22.90 1.88
N ALA A 54 4.33 24.08 1.28
CA ALA A 54 3.67 24.44 0.02
C ALA A 54 4.00 23.45 -1.10
N GLY A 55 3.00 23.02 -1.87
CA GLY A 55 3.15 22.05 -2.95
C GLY A 55 3.28 20.58 -2.49
N LYS A 56 3.21 20.30 -1.20
CA LYS A 56 3.14 18.92 -0.69
C LYS A 56 1.69 18.46 -0.57
N TRP A 57 1.50 17.17 -0.57
CA TRP A 57 0.18 16.56 -0.40
C TRP A 57 -0.42 16.85 0.98
N SER A 58 -1.74 16.94 1.03
CA SER A 58 -2.47 16.94 2.30
C SER A 58 -2.46 15.54 2.93
N ILE A 59 -2.87 15.44 4.20
CA ILE A 59 -3.05 14.13 4.84
C ILE A 59 -4.09 13.30 4.08
N LYS A 60 -5.17 13.93 3.57
CA LYS A 60 -6.18 13.25 2.73
C LYS A 60 -5.57 12.71 1.44
N GLU A 61 -4.76 13.48 0.77
CA GLU A 61 -4.07 13.07 -0.46
C GLU A 61 -3.06 11.93 -0.19
N VAL A 62 -2.33 11.97 0.92
CA VAL A 62 -1.45 10.85 1.32
C VAL A 62 -2.25 9.58 1.58
N LEU A 63 -3.38 9.66 2.30
CA LEU A 63 -4.23 8.49 2.55
C LEU A 63 -4.86 7.96 1.26
N GLY A 64 -5.34 8.86 0.40
CA GLY A 64 -5.88 8.51 -0.91
C GLY A 64 -4.84 7.80 -1.80
N HIS A 65 -3.60 8.31 -1.82
CA HIS A 65 -2.49 7.66 -2.50
C HIS A 65 -2.20 6.24 -1.97
N LEU A 66 -2.27 6.03 -0.64
CA LEU A 66 -2.13 4.70 -0.06
C LEU A 66 -3.23 3.75 -0.54
N ILE A 67 -4.48 4.21 -0.56
CA ILE A 67 -5.64 3.44 -1.02
C ILE A 67 -5.48 3.02 -2.48
N ASP A 68 -5.13 3.96 -3.37
CA ASP A 68 -4.99 3.68 -4.80
C ASP A 68 -3.79 2.77 -5.08
N SER A 69 -2.66 3.03 -4.42
CA SER A 69 -1.45 2.20 -4.57
C SER A 69 -1.70 0.76 -4.11
N GLU A 70 -2.41 0.57 -2.99
CA GLU A 70 -2.74 -0.77 -2.50
C GLU A 70 -3.65 -1.52 -3.48
N ARG A 71 -4.65 -0.85 -4.09
CA ARG A 71 -5.48 -1.43 -5.15
C ARG A 71 -4.64 -1.90 -6.33
N ILE A 72 -3.70 -1.07 -6.78
CA ILE A 72 -2.84 -1.39 -7.92
C ILE A 72 -1.92 -2.57 -7.57
N PHE A 73 -1.28 -2.57 -6.41
CA PHE A 73 -0.39 -3.67 -5.99
C PHE A 73 -1.18 -4.96 -5.75
N ALA A 74 -2.35 -4.89 -5.13
CA ALA A 74 -3.23 -6.05 -4.93
C ALA A 74 -3.75 -6.62 -6.27
N TYR A 75 -4.11 -5.77 -7.23
CA TYR A 75 -4.47 -6.20 -8.58
C TYR A 75 -3.32 -6.92 -9.28
N ARG A 76 -2.10 -6.39 -9.19
CA ARG A 76 -0.91 -7.05 -9.76
C ARG A 76 -0.68 -8.41 -9.11
N ALA A 77 -0.76 -8.47 -7.78
CA ALA A 77 -0.63 -9.72 -7.02
C ALA A 77 -1.71 -10.74 -7.43
N LEU A 78 -2.95 -10.31 -7.61
CA LEU A 78 -4.06 -11.16 -8.09
C LEU A 78 -3.76 -11.76 -9.47
N ARG A 79 -3.33 -10.94 -10.44
CA ARG A 79 -3.01 -11.40 -11.79
C ARG A 79 -1.92 -12.47 -11.76
N PHE A 80 -0.82 -12.19 -11.08
CA PHE A 80 0.32 -13.11 -10.99
C PHE A 80 -0.03 -14.37 -10.18
N ALA A 81 -0.79 -14.23 -9.09
CA ALA A 81 -1.28 -15.37 -8.31
C ALA A 81 -2.22 -16.30 -9.12
N ARG A 82 -2.86 -15.81 -10.17
CA ARG A 82 -3.67 -16.60 -11.11
C ARG A 82 -2.88 -17.07 -12.34
N ASN A 83 -1.53 -16.97 -12.27
CA ASN A 83 -0.61 -17.38 -13.34
C ASN A 83 -0.79 -16.59 -14.65
N ASP A 84 -1.24 -15.34 -14.55
CA ASP A 84 -1.32 -14.43 -15.69
C ASP A 84 0.01 -13.69 -15.84
N HIS A 85 0.68 -13.95 -16.95
CA HIS A 85 2.00 -13.38 -17.26
C HIS A 85 1.95 -12.14 -18.16
N THR A 86 0.75 -11.61 -18.45
CA THR A 86 0.61 -10.38 -19.23
C THR A 86 1.34 -9.24 -18.52
N PRO A 87 2.28 -8.53 -19.17
CA PRO A 87 2.95 -7.40 -18.55
C PRO A 87 1.97 -6.29 -18.17
N LEU A 88 2.14 -5.73 -16.97
CA LEU A 88 1.31 -4.66 -16.44
C LEU A 88 2.08 -3.35 -16.45
N SER A 89 1.42 -2.27 -16.88
CA SER A 89 1.98 -0.93 -16.93
C SER A 89 2.33 -0.39 -15.56
N GLY A 90 3.29 0.56 -15.52
CA GLY A 90 3.47 1.47 -14.39
C GLY A 90 2.31 2.46 -14.29
N PHE A 91 2.33 3.27 -13.24
CA PHE A 91 1.47 4.44 -13.08
C PHE A 91 2.28 5.58 -12.46
N ASP A 92 1.87 6.79 -12.75
CA ASP A 92 2.40 7.99 -12.10
C ASP A 92 1.42 8.42 -11.01
N GLN A 93 1.91 8.50 -9.79
CA GLN A 93 1.09 8.82 -8.62
C GLN A 93 0.60 10.28 -8.59
N ASP A 94 1.39 11.23 -9.14
CA ASP A 94 1.07 12.65 -9.01
C ASP A 94 -0.18 13.05 -9.80
N PRO A 95 -0.36 12.67 -11.08
CA PRO A 95 -1.63 12.84 -11.77
C PRO A 95 -2.81 12.14 -11.08
N TYR A 96 -2.61 10.93 -10.52
CA TYR A 96 -3.67 10.20 -9.84
C TYR A 96 -4.19 10.99 -8.63
N VAL A 97 -3.30 11.50 -7.78
CA VAL A 97 -3.68 12.31 -6.62
C VAL A 97 -4.37 13.60 -7.05
N SER A 98 -3.86 14.26 -8.11
CA SER A 98 -4.45 15.49 -8.64
C SER A 98 -5.88 15.30 -9.14
N GLU A 99 -6.14 14.21 -9.88
CA GLU A 99 -7.45 13.94 -10.47
C GLU A 99 -8.48 13.39 -9.47
N ALA A 100 -8.02 12.74 -8.39
CA ALA A 100 -8.91 12.08 -7.43
C ALA A 100 -9.67 13.02 -6.52
N ASN A 101 -9.24 14.29 -6.40
CA ASN A 101 -9.88 15.32 -5.56
C ASN A 101 -10.16 14.85 -4.12
N PHE A 102 -9.17 14.20 -3.49
CA PHE A 102 -9.30 13.64 -2.14
C PHE A 102 -9.66 14.70 -1.08
N ASP A 103 -9.21 15.94 -1.25
CA ASP A 103 -9.49 17.03 -0.30
C ASP A 103 -11.00 17.37 -0.19
N ALA A 104 -11.79 17.12 -1.23
CA ALA A 104 -13.24 17.34 -1.22
C ALA A 104 -14.03 16.22 -0.53
N ARG A 105 -13.40 15.08 -0.24
CA ARG A 105 -14.06 13.92 0.39
C ARG A 105 -14.04 14.03 1.91
N PRO A 106 -15.09 13.58 2.63
CA PRO A 106 -15.06 13.47 4.08
C PRO A 106 -13.91 12.57 4.57
N TRP A 107 -13.18 13.01 5.60
CA TRP A 107 -12.08 12.23 6.17
C TRP A 107 -12.51 10.84 6.64
N SER A 108 -13.68 10.77 7.28
CA SER A 108 -14.22 9.50 7.76
C SER A 108 -14.48 8.48 6.63
N GLU A 109 -14.86 8.95 5.45
CA GLU A 109 -15.05 8.07 4.28
C GLU A 109 -13.73 7.54 3.75
N LEU A 110 -12.68 8.38 3.69
CA LEU A 110 -11.35 7.94 3.28
C LEU A 110 -10.76 6.91 4.25
N VAL A 111 -10.93 7.13 5.56
CA VAL A 111 -10.49 6.17 6.58
C VAL A 111 -11.25 4.83 6.45
N GLY A 112 -12.57 4.89 6.24
CA GLY A 112 -13.37 3.70 6.00
C GLY A 112 -12.97 2.96 4.73
N GLU A 113 -12.70 3.68 3.64
CA GLU A 113 -12.23 3.10 2.37
C GLU A 113 -10.87 2.41 2.53
N PHE A 114 -9.92 3.04 3.23
CA PHE A 114 -8.63 2.45 3.56
C PHE A 114 -8.81 1.12 4.32
N GLU A 115 -9.67 1.11 5.34
CA GLU A 115 -9.99 -0.11 6.09
C GLU A 115 -10.52 -1.22 5.18
N HIS A 116 -11.49 -0.93 4.32
CA HIS A 116 -12.12 -1.92 3.46
C HIS A 116 -11.13 -2.48 2.41
N VAL A 117 -10.31 -1.63 1.81
CA VAL A 117 -9.27 -2.05 0.87
C VAL A 117 -8.27 -2.97 1.56
N ARG A 118 -7.75 -2.59 2.74
CA ARG A 118 -6.81 -3.41 3.51
C ARG A 118 -7.42 -4.75 3.93
N ARG A 119 -8.67 -4.78 4.40
CA ARG A 119 -9.35 -6.04 4.75
C ARG A 119 -9.49 -6.95 3.54
N SER A 120 -9.83 -6.41 2.38
CA SER A 120 -9.89 -7.17 1.13
C SER A 120 -8.51 -7.75 0.76
N THR A 121 -7.46 -6.95 0.86
CA THR A 121 -6.06 -7.37 0.61
C THR A 121 -5.64 -8.51 1.54
N ILE A 122 -5.93 -8.40 2.83
CA ILE A 122 -5.62 -9.45 3.82
C ILE A 122 -6.32 -10.77 3.46
N LEU A 123 -7.62 -10.71 3.15
CA LEU A 123 -8.39 -11.90 2.75
C LEU A 123 -7.84 -12.53 1.48
N PHE A 124 -7.44 -11.72 0.51
CA PHE A 124 -6.81 -12.20 -0.71
C PHE A 124 -5.51 -12.99 -0.41
N PHE A 125 -4.57 -12.39 0.34
CA PHE A 125 -3.31 -13.06 0.67
C PHE A 125 -3.51 -14.30 1.55
N ARG A 126 -4.45 -14.26 2.49
CA ARG A 126 -4.80 -15.40 3.35
C ARG A 126 -5.36 -16.58 2.57
N GLY A 127 -6.09 -16.31 1.48
CA GLY A 127 -6.69 -17.33 0.62
C GLY A 127 -5.76 -17.90 -0.45
N LEU A 128 -4.50 -17.46 -0.53
CA LEU A 128 -3.57 -17.97 -1.52
C LEU A 128 -3.06 -19.37 -1.14
N LYS A 129 -2.87 -20.19 -2.16
CA LYS A 129 -2.14 -21.45 -2.00
C LYS A 129 -0.64 -21.17 -1.90
N PRO A 130 0.14 -21.98 -1.15
CA PRO A 130 1.59 -21.76 -0.97
C PRO A 130 2.37 -21.60 -2.28
N GLU A 131 2.04 -22.39 -3.31
CA GLU A 131 2.70 -22.30 -4.60
C GLU A 131 2.46 -21.00 -5.36
N ALA A 132 1.41 -20.25 -5.01
CA ALA A 132 1.11 -18.95 -5.62
C ALA A 132 2.02 -17.83 -5.09
N GLU A 133 2.62 -17.99 -3.91
CA GLU A 133 3.47 -16.98 -3.29
C GLU A 133 4.68 -16.61 -4.15
N MET A 134 5.26 -17.63 -4.80
CA MET A 134 6.47 -17.50 -5.63
C MET A 134 6.16 -17.19 -7.10
N ARG A 135 4.90 -17.17 -7.50
CA ARG A 135 4.54 -16.75 -8.86
C ARG A 135 4.97 -15.31 -9.09
N PHE A 136 5.41 -15.02 -10.28
CA PHE A 136 5.87 -13.69 -10.64
C PHE A 136 5.27 -13.23 -11.97
N GLY A 137 5.29 -11.94 -12.18
CA GLY A 137 4.98 -11.30 -13.45
C GLY A 137 5.80 -10.03 -13.61
N VAL A 138 5.60 -9.37 -14.74
CA VAL A 138 6.26 -8.09 -15.05
C VAL A 138 5.30 -6.94 -14.77
N ALA A 139 5.68 -6.02 -13.88
CA ALA A 139 4.96 -4.79 -13.62
C ALA A 139 5.93 -3.61 -13.61
N ASN A 140 5.55 -2.53 -14.29
CA ASN A 140 6.43 -1.36 -14.47
C ASN A 140 7.83 -1.76 -15.01
N ASN A 141 7.83 -2.59 -16.07
CA ASN A 141 9.02 -3.11 -16.76
C ASN A 141 9.96 -3.98 -15.90
N ALA A 142 9.49 -4.50 -14.78
CA ALA A 142 10.32 -5.34 -13.93
C ALA A 142 9.60 -6.55 -13.35
N PRO A 143 10.34 -7.67 -13.17
CA PRO A 143 9.78 -8.83 -12.50
C PRO A 143 9.56 -8.54 -11.01
N ILE A 144 8.45 -9.09 -10.49
CA ILE A 144 8.13 -9.05 -9.06
C ILE A 144 7.27 -10.26 -8.70
N THR A 145 7.54 -10.89 -7.54
CA THR A 145 6.73 -12.00 -7.06
C THR A 145 5.47 -11.52 -6.33
N VAL A 146 4.48 -12.41 -6.22
CA VAL A 146 3.26 -12.18 -5.42
C VAL A 146 3.63 -11.86 -3.97
N ARG A 147 4.55 -12.62 -3.40
CA ARG A 147 5.06 -12.40 -2.05
C ARG A 147 5.68 -11.02 -1.89
N ALA A 148 6.54 -10.62 -2.81
CA ALA A 148 7.17 -9.31 -2.77
C ALA A 148 6.14 -8.17 -2.86
N LEU A 149 5.09 -8.31 -3.69
CA LEU A 149 3.99 -7.32 -3.77
C LEU A 149 3.28 -7.15 -2.42
N GLY A 150 3.04 -8.23 -1.69
CA GLY A 150 2.46 -8.14 -0.34
C GLY A 150 3.34 -7.35 0.63
N TYR A 151 4.65 -7.59 0.62
CA TYR A 151 5.60 -6.85 1.44
C TYR A 151 5.82 -5.40 0.97
N VAL A 152 5.65 -5.13 -0.34
CA VAL A 152 5.61 -3.74 -0.85
C VAL A 152 4.40 -3.00 -0.29
N ILE A 153 3.21 -3.60 -0.26
CA ILE A 153 2.01 -3.01 0.34
C ILE A 153 2.27 -2.65 1.80
N ALA A 154 2.75 -3.60 2.60
CA ALA A 154 3.05 -3.37 4.02
C ALA A 154 4.09 -2.26 4.23
N GLY A 155 5.19 -2.30 3.49
CA GLY A 155 6.27 -1.33 3.64
C GLY A 155 5.94 0.05 3.08
N HIS A 156 5.11 0.13 2.03
CA HIS A 156 4.65 1.39 1.46
C HIS A 156 3.78 2.17 2.45
N GLU A 157 2.88 1.48 3.14
CA GLU A 157 2.10 2.08 4.23
C GLU A 157 3.01 2.59 5.36
N LEU A 158 3.94 1.76 5.87
CA LEU A 158 4.88 2.17 6.92
C LEU A 158 5.66 3.42 6.54
N HIS A 159 6.11 3.51 5.30
CA HIS A 159 6.82 4.67 4.79
C HIS A 159 5.98 5.95 4.87
N HIS A 160 4.77 5.92 4.34
CA HIS A 160 3.92 7.11 4.29
C HIS A 160 3.35 7.48 5.67
N LEU A 161 2.97 6.51 6.50
CA LEU A 161 2.55 6.78 7.87
C LEU A 161 3.72 7.29 8.73
N GLY A 162 4.95 6.86 8.46
CA GLY A 162 6.15 7.45 9.05
C GLY A 162 6.27 8.94 8.73
N ILE A 163 6.10 9.31 7.46
CA ILE A 163 6.09 10.73 7.03
C ILE A 163 4.95 11.50 7.71
N LEU A 164 3.75 10.92 7.80
CA LEU A 164 2.63 11.59 8.50
C LEU A 164 2.98 11.88 9.97
N ARG A 165 3.55 10.91 10.69
CA ARG A 165 3.97 11.06 12.09
C ARG A 165 5.05 12.13 12.26
N GLU A 166 6.05 12.12 11.38
CA GLU A 166 7.21 13.01 11.50
C GLU A 166 6.90 14.45 11.11
N LYS A 167 6.09 14.66 10.05
CA LYS A 167 5.94 15.98 9.42
C LYS A 167 4.57 16.65 9.61
N TYR A 168 3.51 15.88 9.86
CA TYR A 168 2.16 16.40 9.90
C TYR A 168 1.53 16.37 11.30
N LEU A 169 1.91 15.42 12.16
CA LEU A 169 1.30 15.22 13.47
C LEU A 169 2.12 15.79 14.60
#